data_277b9301580e2c565aca664fdfd20062
#
_entry.id   277b9301580e2c565aca664fdfd20062
#
_cell.length_a   1.000
_cell.length_b   1.000
_cell.length_c   1.000
_cell.angle_alpha   90.00
_cell.angle_beta   90.00
_cell.angle_gamma   90.00
#
_symmetry.space_group_name_H-M   'P 1'
#
loop_
_entity.id
_entity.type
_entity.pdbx_description
1 polymer ?
#
loop_
_entity_poly.entity_id
_entity_poly.type
_entity_poly.pdbx_seq_one_letter_code
_entity_poly.pdbx_strand_id
1 'polypeptide(L)'
;MNSLAQVRDLVRPDLGAVDAVIRASMKSSVDLVDQIAEHIISGGGKRMRPLIVLLAARACGYRGSGHIDAAAFIEFIHTATLLHDDVVDGSSRRRGRATANAVFGNQASVLVGDFVYSRAFQMMAAIGSQRVMEIMSEATNFDCSVHKRAYLHLK
;
A
#
# COMPACT_ATOMS: atom_id res chain seq x y z
N MET A 1 15.43 5.08 -25.68
CA MET A 1 14.94 4.51 -24.39
C MET A 1 13.80 5.38 -23.88
N ASN A 2 12.62 4.80 -23.65
CA ASN A 2 11.50 5.56 -23.09
C ASN A 2 11.82 5.93 -21.64
N SER A 3 11.63 7.19 -21.27
CA SER A 3 11.80 7.64 -19.87
C SER A 3 10.68 7.08 -18.99
N LEU A 4 10.92 6.96 -17.67
CA LEU A 4 9.87 6.57 -16.72
C LEU A 4 8.62 7.48 -16.81
N ALA A 5 8.82 8.75 -17.15
CA ALA A 5 7.71 9.70 -17.37
C ALA A 5 6.82 9.25 -18.54
N GLN A 6 7.40 8.88 -19.67
CA GLN A 6 6.64 8.39 -20.84
C GLN A 6 5.87 7.10 -20.53
N VAL A 7 6.48 6.18 -19.75
CA VAL A 7 5.79 4.96 -19.31
C VAL A 7 4.60 5.29 -18.39
N ARG A 8 4.75 6.24 -17.48
CA ARG A 8 3.65 6.69 -16.61
C ARG A 8 2.51 7.35 -17.39
N ASP A 9 2.84 8.07 -18.45
CA ASP A 9 1.84 8.74 -19.29
C ASP A 9 0.87 7.74 -19.96
N LEU A 10 1.32 6.53 -20.24
CA LEU A 10 0.48 5.46 -20.79
C LEU A 10 -0.70 5.08 -19.88
N VAL A 11 -0.54 5.20 -18.57
CA VAL A 11 -1.54 4.82 -17.55
C VAL A 11 -1.90 5.98 -16.63
N ARG A 12 -1.70 7.23 -17.06
CA ARG A 12 -1.95 8.42 -16.26
C ARG A 12 -3.39 8.53 -15.74
N PRO A 13 -4.44 8.29 -16.56
CA PRO A 13 -5.81 8.32 -16.07
C PRO A 13 -6.06 7.27 -14.99
N ASP A 14 -5.55 6.04 -15.18
CA ASP A 14 -5.69 4.94 -14.25
C ASP A 14 -4.97 5.22 -12.93
N LEU A 15 -3.77 5.81 -12.97
CA LEU A 15 -3.06 6.27 -11.76
C LEU A 15 -3.87 7.31 -10.98
N GLY A 16 -4.53 8.23 -11.68
CA GLY A 16 -5.45 9.19 -11.04
C GLY A 16 -6.64 8.50 -10.37
N ALA A 17 -7.21 7.49 -11.02
CA ALA A 17 -8.28 6.68 -10.44
C ALA A 17 -7.81 5.89 -9.20
N VAL A 18 -6.61 5.30 -9.24
CA VAL A 18 -5.99 4.63 -8.08
C VAL A 18 -5.83 5.59 -6.90
N ASP A 19 -5.30 6.80 -7.13
CA ASP A 19 -5.13 7.79 -6.07
C ASP A 19 -6.49 8.23 -5.47
N ALA A 20 -7.54 8.32 -6.29
CA ALA A 20 -8.90 8.60 -5.81
C ALA A 20 -9.44 7.46 -4.93
N VAL A 21 -9.27 6.20 -5.35
CA VAL A 21 -9.65 5.01 -4.56
C VAL A 21 -8.88 4.96 -3.24
N ILE A 22 -7.56 5.20 -3.27
CA ILE A 22 -6.74 5.24 -2.06
C ILE A 22 -7.28 6.29 -1.07
N ARG A 23 -7.51 7.53 -1.51
CA ARG A 23 -8.02 8.60 -0.64
C ARG A 23 -9.41 8.27 -0.07
N ALA A 24 -10.31 7.73 -0.89
CA ALA A 24 -11.66 7.36 -0.46
C ALA A 24 -11.63 6.23 0.57
N SER A 25 -10.81 5.20 0.35
CA SER A 25 -10.72 4.02 1.22
C SER A 25 -9.95 4.25 2.52
N MET A 26 -9.15 5.33 2.61
CA MET A 26 -8.43 5.70 3.83
C MET A 26 -9.31 6.47 4.82
N LYS A 27 -10.48 6.95 4.42
CA LYS A 27 -11.39 7.68 5.33
C LYS A 27 -11.91 6.79 6.44
N SER A 28 -11.97 7.37 7.65
CA SER A 28 -12.45 6.73 8.85
C SER A 28 -13.39 7.68 9.63
N SER A 29 -14.18 7.14 10.54
CA SER A 29 -14.92 7.92 11.54
C SER A 29 -14.05 8.33 12.75
N VAL A 30 -12.77 7.93 12.75
CA VAL A 30 -11.80 8.21 13.82
C VAL A 30 -10.80 9.24 13.32
N ASP A 31 -10.81 10.43 13.90
CA ASP A 31 -9.97 11.57 13.49
C ASP A 31 -8.47 11.25 13.45
N LEU A 32 -7.99 10.45 14.40
CA LEU A 32 -6.59 10.06 14.45
C LEU A 32 -6.19 9.21 13.24
N VAL A 33 -7.08 8.34 12.75
CA VAL A 33 -6.84 7.54 11.55
C VAL A 33 -6.73 8.46 10.33
N ASP A 34 -7.62 9.44 10.20
CA ASP A 34 -7.60 10.41 9.10
C ASP A 34 -6.33 11.26 9.12
N GLN A 35 -5.87 11.71 10.29
CA GLN A 35 -4.63 12.48 10.43
C GLN A 35 -3.40 11.67 10.00
N ILE A 36 -3.31 10.42 10.44
CA ILE A 36 -2.19 9.53 10.05
C ILE A 36 -2.28 9.18 8.57
N ALA A 37 -3.48 8.92 8.05
CA ALA A 37 -3.71 8.67 6.63
C ALA A 37 -3.22 9.86 5.77
N GLU A 38 -3.56 11.09 6.14
CA GLU A 38 -3.10 12.30 5.45
C GLU A 38 -1.57 12.47 5.56
N HIS A 39 -0.98 12.18 6.71
CA HIS A 39 0.47 12.18 6.89
C HIS A 39 1.16 11.22 5.92
N ILE A 40 0.63 10.01 5.75
CA ILE A 40 1.15 8.98 4.84
C ILE A 40 0.97 9.40 3.39
N ILE A 41 -0.25 9.83 3.00
CA ILE A 41 -0.58 10.21 1.62
C ILE A 41 0.25 11.43 1.19
N SER A 42 0.37 12.44 2.04
CA SER A 42 1.16 13.65 1.78
C SER A 42 2.67 13.38 1.72
N GLY A 43 3.14 12.27 2.30
CA GLY A 43 4.51 11.79 2.19
C GLY A 43 4.92 11.47 0.76
N GLY A 44 3.96 11.33 -0.13
CA GLY A 44 4.16 11.04 -1.52
C GLY A 44 4.82 9.69 -1.75
N GLY A 45 4.93 9.31 -3.00
CA GLY A 45 5.63 8.11 -3.41
C GLY A 45 5.67 8.01 -4.92
N LYS A 46 6.61 7.23 -5.45
CA LYS A 46 6.70 7.01 -6.89
C LYS A 46 5.54 6.15 -7.43
N ARG A 47 4.66 5.63 -6.54
CA ARG A 47 3.55 4.74 -6.93
C ARG A 47 4.00 3.63 -7.88
N MET A 48 5.17 3.06 -7.63
CA MET A 48 5.76 2.04 -8.51
C MET A 48 4.95 0.76 -8.53
N ARG A 49 4.39 0.34 -7.39
CA ARG A 49 3.56 -0.87 -7.31
C ARG A 49 2.25 -0.72 -8.09
N PRO A 50 1.45 0.32 -7.87
CA PRO A 50 0.32 0.64 -8.74
C PRO A 50 0.69 0.70 -10.21
N LEU A 51 1.79 1.39 -10.56
CA LEU A 51 2.25 1.51 -11.94
C LEU A 51 2.48 0.13 -12.59
N ILE A 52 3.15 -0.79 -11.88
CA ILE A 52 3.42 -2.14 -12.37
C ILE A 52 2.12 -2.91 -12.61
N VAL A 53 1.16 -2.84 -11.67
CA VAL A 53 -0.14 -3.51 -11.81
C VAL A 53 -0.90 -3.00 -13.04
N LEU A 54 -0.98 -1.67 -13.21
CA LEU A 54 -1.68 -1.06 -14.32
C LEU A 54 -1.04 -1.41 -15.68
N LEU A 55 0.28 -1.39 -15.76
CA LEU A 55 1.02 -1.77 -16.96
C LEU A 55 0.85 -3.25 -17.29
N ALA A 56 0.89 -4.13 -16.27
CA ALA A 56 0.69 -5.56 -16.45
C ALA A 56 -0.73 -5.87 -16.94
N ALA A 57 -1.76 -5.26 -16.34
CA ALA A 57 -3.14 -5.39 -16.78
C ALA A 57 -3.30 -4.98 -18.24
N ARG A 58 -2.69 -3.86 -18.63
CA ARG A 58 -2.73 -3.35 -19.99
C ARG A 58 -2.00 -4.27 -20.98
N ALA A 59 -0.82 -4.76 -20.61
CA ALA A 59 -0.04 -5.69 -21.41
C ALA A 59 -0.76 -7.02 -21.65
N CYS A 60 -1.54 -7.49 -20.65
CA CYS A 60 -2.37 -8.68 -20.75
C CYS A 60 -3.72 -8.42 -21.46
N GLY A 61 -3.99 -7.23 -21.94
CA GLY A 61 -5.24 -6.88 -22.61
C GLY A 61 -6.47 -6.88 -21.70
N TYR A 62 -6.29 -6.69 -20.38
CA TYR A 62 -7.40 -6.64 -19.43
C TYR A 62 -8.36 -5.49 -19.74
N ARG A 63 -9.69 -5.77 -19.75
CA ARG A 63 -10.74 -4.82 -20.13
C ARG A 63 -11.67 -4.44 -18.99
N GLY A 64 -11.54 -5.08 -17.82
CA GLY A 64 -12.35 -4.75 -16.64
C GLY A 64 -11.84 -3.54 -15.87
N SER A 65 -12.48 -3.22 -14.75
CA SER A 65 -12.10 -2.12 -13.84
C SER A 65 -11.28 -2.59 -12.62
N GLY A 66 -11.29 -3.88 -12.29
CA GLY A 66 -10.67 -4.42 -11.07
C GLY A 66 -9.16 -4.20 -10.95
N HIS A 67 -8.48 -3.83 -12.04
CA HIS A 67 -7.05 -3.48 -12.00
C HIS A 67 -6.77 -2.19 -11.21
N ILE A 68 -7.74 -1.26 -11.13
CA ILE A 68 -7.63 -0.04 -10.32
C ILE A 68 -7.64 -0.41 -8.83
N ASP A 69 -8.62 -1.24 -8.43
CA ASP A 69 -8.73 -1.71 -7.04
C ASP A 69 -7.53 -2.59 -6.67
N ALA A 70 -7.07 -3.44 -7.60
CA ALA A 70 -5.87 -4.26 -7.41
C ALA A 70 -4.62 -3.39 -7.18
N ALA A 71 -4.44 -2.34 -7.97
CA ALA A 71 -3.34 -1.40 -7.80
C ALA A 71 -3.41 -0.65 -6.47
N ALA A 72 -4.61 -0.29 -6.03
CA ALA A 72 -4.83 0.41 -4.76
C ALA A 72 -4.58 -0.52 -3.55
N PHE A 73 -5.14 -1.74 -3.52
CA PHE A 73 -4.94 -2.62 -2.36
C PHE A 73 -3.47 -3.07 -2.20
N ILE A 74 -2.73 -3.27 -3.29
CA ILE A 74 -1.30 -3.59 -3.20
C ILE A 74 -0.51 -2.43 -2.56
N GLU A 75 -0.85 -1.19 -2.88
CA GLU A 75 -0.25 -0.03 -2.22
C GLU A 75 -0.65 0.05 -0.74
N PHE A 76 -1.88 -0.35 -0.38
CA PHE A 76 -2.32 -0.45 1.02
C PHE A 76 -1.53 -1.48 1.81
N ILE A 77 -1.37 -2.71 1.29
CA ILE A 77 -0.57 -3.75 1.93
C ILE A 77 0.85 -3.21 2.18
N HIS A 78 1.47 -2.62 1.16
CA HIS A 78 2.79 -2.03 1.31
C HIS A 78 2.83 -0.89 2.34
N THR A 79 1.82 -0.05 2.39
CA THR A 79 1.74 1.04 3.37
C THR A 79 1.62 0.49 4.79
N ALA A 80 0.80 -0.53 5.00
CA ALA A 80 0.65 -1.19 6.30
C ALA A 80 1.97 -1.82 6.75
N THR A 81 2.67 -2.54 5.86
CA THR A 81 3.99 -3.11 6.20
C THR A 81 4.99 -2.02 6.58
N LEU A 82 5.02 -0.88 5.88
CA LEU A 82 5.90 0.23 6.23
C LEU A 82 5.60 0.83 7.61
N LEU A 83 4.32 0.94 7.98
CA LEU A 83 3.91 1.45 9.30
C LEU A 83 4.37 0.52 10.43
N HIS A 84 4.28 -0.79 10.23
CA HIS A 84 4.75 -1.78 11.19
C HIS A 84 6.28 -1.83 11.25
N ASP A 85 6.95 -1.85 10.10
CA ASP A 85 8.41 -1.88 10.00
C ASP A 85 9.05 -0.66 10.69
N ASP A 86 8.49 0.54 10.50
CA ASP A 86 9.00 1.76 11.15
C ASP A 86 8.95 1.65 12.68
N VAL A 87 7.97 0.94 13.24
CA VAL A 87 7.89 0.67 14.68
C VAL A 87 8.91 -0.39 15.11
N VAL A 88 8.99 -1.50 14.36
CA VAL A 88 9.91 -2.62 14.66
C VAL A 88 11.37 -2.17 14.59
N ASP A 89 11.71 -1.37 13.56
CA ASP A 89 13.06 -0.86 13.32
C ASP A 89 13.40 0.37 14.18
N GLY A 90 12.42 0.94 14.90
CA GLY A 90 12.58 2.19 15.65
C GLY A 90 12.91 3.38 14.74
N SER A 91 12.47 3.33 13.49
CA SER A 91 12.78 4.35 12.48
C SER A 91 12.06 5.66 12.81
N SER A 92 12.81 6.76 12.90
CA SER A 92 12.24 8.09 13.15
C SER A 92 12.04 8.90 11.86
N ARG A 93 12.67 8.51 10.76
CA ARG A 93 12.61 9.21 9.46
C ARG A 93 12.56 8.24 8.29
N ARG A 94 11.73 8.59 7.29
CA ARG A 94 11.62 7.89 6.01
C ARG A 94 11.54 8.92 4.87
N ARG A 95 12.43 8.79 3.87
CA ARG A 95 12.52 9.73 2.73
C ARG A 95 12.63 11.20 3.17
N GLY A 96 13.38 11.47 4.24
CA GLY A 96 13.60 12.82 4.76
C GLY A 96 12.48 13.39 5.64
N ARG A 97 11.33 12.68 5.81
CA ARG A 97 10.20 13.08 6.66
C ARG A 97 10.15 12.23 7.92
N ALA A 98 9.54 12.76 8.98
CA ALA A 98 9.26 11.99 10.19
C ALA A 98 8.29 10.84 9.85
N THR A 99 8.51 9.68 10.45
CA THR A 99 7.64 8.51 10.35
C THR A 99 6.36 8.70 11.17
N ALA A 100 5.31 7.91 10.89
CA ALA A 100 4.07 7.99 11.65
C ALA A 100 4.29 7.68 13.14
N ASN A 101 5.09 6.66 13.46
CA ASN A 101 5.42 6.33 14.85
C ASN A 101 6.21 7.45 15.57
N ALA A 102 7.04 8.21 14.88
CA ALA A 102 7.76 9.35 15.45
C ALA A 102 6.84 10.55 15.75
N VAL A 103 5.77 10.73 14.95
CA VAL A 103 4.82 11.85 15.11
C VAL A 103 3.67 11.50 16.04
N PHE A 104 3.08 10.31 15.89
CA PHE A 104 1.84 9.91 16.54
C PHE A 104 2.03 8.80 17.60
N GLY A 105 3.24 8.27 17.73
CA GLY A 105 3.57 7.17 18.64
C GLY A 105 3.39 5.78 18.02
N ASN A 106 4.08 4.79 18.60
CA ASN A 106 4.10 3.41 18.11
C ASN A 106 2.71 2.78 18.07
N GLN A 107 1.92 2.95 19.12
CA GLN A 107 0.58 2.36 19.22
C GLN A 107 -0.34 2.84 18.11
N ALA A 108 -0.35 4.15 17.85
CA ALA A 108 -1.15 4.74 16.78
C ALA A 108 -0.70 4.24 15.40
N SER A 109 0.63 4.14 15.16
CA SER A 109 1.18 3.61 13.92
C SER A 109 0.76 2.17 13.67
N VAL A 110 0.82 1.29 14.69
CA VAL A 110 0.39 -0.11 14.58
C VAL A 110 -1.10 -0.21 14.29
N LEU A 111 -1.95 0.49 15.07
CA LEU A 111 -3.41 0.44 14.89
C LEU A 111 -3.85 0.92 13.50
N VAL A 112 -3.21 1.97 12.99
CA VAL A 112 -3.51 2.45 11.63
C VAL A 112 -2.94 1.50 10.59
N GLY A 113 -1.80 0.87 10.83
CA GLY A 113 -1.28 -0.22 10.00
C GLY A 113 -2.30 -1.35 9.86
N ASP A 114 -2.89 -1.81 10.96
CA ASP A 114 -3.92 -2.84 10.97
C ASP A 114 -5.20 -2.41 10.24
N PHE A 115 -5.62 -1.14 10.43
CA PHE A 115 -6.74 -0.56 9.70
C PHE A 115 -6.50 -0.58 8.18
N VAL A 116 -5.34 -0.12 7.72
CA VAL A 116 -4.97 -0.07 6.31
C VAL A 116 -4.89 -1.49 5.73
N TYR A 117 -4.32 -2.44 6.48
CA TYR A 117 -4.24 -3.84 6.09
C TYR A 117 -5.63 -4.47 5.95
N SER A 118 -6.51 -4.25 6.92
CA SER A 118 -7.90 -4.70 6.88
C SER A 118 -8.66 -4.13 5.67
N ARG A 119 -8.45 -2.86 5.33
CA ARG A 119 -9.02 -2.24 4.13
C ARG A 119 -8.54 -2.90 2.85
N ALA A 120 -7.26 -3.26 2.76
CA ALA A 120 -6.73 -4.00 1.62
C ALA A 120 -7.46 -5.33 1.41
N PHE A 121 -7.74 -6.09 2.48
CA PHE A 121 -8.50 -7.34 2.40
C PHE A 121 -9.96 -7.12 1.96
N GLN A 122 -10.62 -6.07 2.46
CA GLN A 122 -11.95 -5.72 2.02
C GLN A 122 -11.99 -5.42 0.52
N MET A 123 -11.00 -4.68 0.01
CA MET A 123 -10.88 -4.36 -1.42
C MET A 123 -10.61 -5.61 -2.26
N MET A 124 -9.72 -6.50 -1.81
CA MET A 124 -9.48 -7.79 -2.46
C MET A 124 -10.74 -8.64 -2.55
N ALA A 125 -11.50 -8.73 -1.45
CA ALA A 125 -12.75 -9.46 -1.41
C ALA A 125 -13.79 -8.87 -2.38
N ALA A 126 -13.87 -7.55 -2.48
CA ALA A 126 -14.79 -6.85 -3.40
C ALA A 126 -14.49 -7.12 -4.88
N ILE A 127 -13.24 -7.43 -5.25
CA ILE A 127 -12.90 -7.86 -6.62
C ILE A 127 -13.58 -9.19 -6.98
N GLY A 128 -13.91 -10.02 -5.99
CA GLY A 128 -14.64 -11.27 -6.19
C GLY A 128 -13.84 -12.37 -6.89
N SER A 129 -12.52 -12.28 -6.94
CA SER A 129 -11.66 -13.28 -7.58
C SER A 129 -10.93 -14.11 -6.51
N GLN A 130 -11.33 -15.37 -6.38
CA GLN A 130 -10.65 -16.32 -5.49
C GLN A 130 -9.17 -16.44 -5.84
N ARG A 131 -8.82 -16.43 -7.13
CA ARG A 131 -7.43 -16.53 -7.57
C ARG A 131 -6.57 -15.34 -7.13
N VAL A 132 -7.14 -14.13 -7.10
CA VAL A 132 -6.46 -12.95 -6.55
C VAL A 132 -6.21 -13.13 -5.05
N MET A 133 -7.21 -13.61 -4.31
CA MET A 133 -7.09 -13.89 -2.87
C MET A 133 -6.01 -14.93 -2.58
N GLU A 134 -5.96 -16.02 -3.32
CA GLU A 134 -4.94 -17.08 -3.18
C GLU A 134 -3.52 -16.50 -3.38
N ILE A 135 -3.28 -15.84 -4.52
CA ILE A 135 -1.97 -15.26 -4.84
C ILE A 135 -1.53 -14.25 -3.77
N MET A 136 -2.45 -13.39 -3.34
CA MET A 136 -2.10 -12.35 -2.37
C MET A 136 -1.89 -12.89 -0.96
N SER A 137 -2.65 -13.92 -0.55
CA SER A 137 -2.43 -14.57 0.74
C SER A 137 -1.07 -15.28 0.81
N GLU A 138 -0.65 -15.92 -0.28
CA GLU A 138 0.69 -16.52 -0.37
C GLU A 138 1.78 -15.44 -0.33
N ALA A 139 1.62 -14.36 -1.10
CA ALA A 139 2.58 -13.26 -1.15
C ALA A 139 2.75 -12.56 0.20
N THR A 140 1.66 -12.27 0.91
CA THR A 140 1.70 -11.63 2.22
C THR A 140 2.26 -12.55 3.30
N ASN A 141 2.00 -13.87 3.24
CA ASN A 141 2.59 -14.84 4.15
C ASN A 141 4.11 -14.96 3.95
N PHE A 142 4.58 -14.91 2.71
CA PHE A 142 6.01 -14.90 2.40
C PHE A 142 6.71 -13.65 2.96
N ASP A 143 6.12 -12.48 2.80
CA ASP A 143 6.65 -11.21 3.31
C ASP A 143 6.78 -11.24 4.84
N CYS A 144 5.74 -11.65 5.55
CA CYS A 144 5.78 -11.87 7.00
C CYS A 144 6.88 -12.85 7.44
N SER A 145 7.13 -13.92 6.67
CA SER A 145 8.13 -14.93 7.02
C SER A 145 9.56 -14.41 6.85
N VAL A 146 9.80 -13.53 5.89
CA VAL A 146 11.10 -12.87 5.66
C VAL A 146 11.42 -11.91 6.80
N HIS A 147 10.47 -11.06 7.18
CA HIS A 147 10.63 -10.14 8.31
C HIS A 147 10.87 -10.87 9.63
N LYS A 148 10.15 -11.96 9.88
CA LYS A 148 10.36 -12.79 11.08
C LYS A 148 11.77 -13.40 11.14
N ARG A 149 12.32 -13.85 10.00
CA ARG A 149 13.69 -14.38 9.95
C ARG A 149 14.72 -13.29 10.23
N ALA A 150 14.57 -12.11 9.60
CA ALA A 150 15.46 -10.97 9.84
C ALA A 150 15.49 -10.59 11.34
N TYR A 151 14.32 -10.52 11.98
CA TYR A 151 14.20 -10.20 13.41
C TYR A 151 14.87 -11.24 14.33
N LEU A 152 14.81 -12.54 13.98
CA LEU A 152 15.44 -13.62 14.76
C LEU A 152 16.97 -13.65 14.64
N HIS A 153 17.54 -13.07 13.57
CA HIS A 153 18.99 -12.97 13.37
C HIS A 153 19.61 -11.73 14.02
N LEU A 154 18.80 -10.78 14.50
CA LEU A 154 19.23 -9.55 15.18
C LEU A 154 19.30 -9.70 16.71
N LYS A 155 18.97 -10.87 17.25
CA LYS A 155 19.14 -11.27 18.65
C LYS A 155 20.30 -12.23 18.80
#